data_e2b887785af53d75145020f2c7da0e5d
#
_entry.id   e2b887785af53d75145020f2c7da0e5d
#
_cell.length_a   1.000
_cell.length_b   1.000
_cell.length_c   1.000
_cell.angle_alpha   90.00
_cell.angle_beta   90.00
_cell.angle_gamma   90.00
#
_symmetry.space_group_name_H-M   'P 1'
#
loop_
_entity.id
_entity.type
_entity.pdbx_description
1 polymer ?
#
loop_
_entity_poly.entity_id
_entity_poly.type
_entity_poly.pdbx_seq_one_letter_code
_entity_poly.pdbx_strand_id
1 'polypeptide(L)'
;MKKKIVIAILCAAVSMGTIGCGNSTASAKTTQTQTDKKEDSKSENSEKSSEEKQSRDIFAMDTYMTLTAYGKNAKKALDEAVDEINDIEQLVSTGIDSSEVSQINKNGKGSVSETTGYLIKRSKEIYDSTNGVFDITIYPIMQAWGFPTENYRVPGKKELKKLRV
;
A
#
# COMPACT_ATOMS: atom_id res chain seq x y z
N MET A 1 10.04 -13.25 -26.35
CA MET A 1 11.25 -12.94 -25.55
C MET A 1 10.77 -12.33 -24.24
N LYS A 2 10.85 -13.09 -23.13
CA LYS A 2 10.34 -12.67 -21.81
C LYS A 2 11.39 -11.78 -21.14
N LYS A 3 11.11 -10.49 -20.97
CA LYS A 3 11.96 -9.58 -20.21
C LYS A 3 11.72 -9.82 -18.72
N LYS A 4 12.77 -10.29 -18.03
CA LYS A 4 12.75 -10.42 -16.56
C LYS A 4 13.00 -9.04 -15.95
N ILE A 5 12.01 -8.54 -15.19
CA ILE A 5 12.17 -7.33 -14.38
C ILE A 5 12.78 -7.77 -13.06
N VAL A 6 14.00 -7.29 -12.78
CA VAL A 6 14.68 -7.49 -11.50
C VAL A 6 14.41 -6.25 -10.65
N ILE A 7 13.64 -6.41 -9.59
CA ILE A 7 13.41 -5.36 -8.59
C ILE A 7 14.48 -5.52 -7.51
N ALA A 8 15.43 -4.59 -7.44
CA ALA A 8 16.39 -4.50 -6.36
C ALA A 8 15.82 -3.63 -5.23
N ILE A 9 15.57 -4.25 -4.08
CA ILE A 9 15.17 -3.54 -2.85
C ILE A 9 16.45 -3.15 -2.11
N LEU A 10 16.74 -1.86 -2.04
CA LEU A 10 17.86 -1.29 -1.30
C LEU A 10 17.39 -0.95 0.12
N CYS A 11 17.77 -1.75 1.11
CA CYS A 11 17.58 -1.43 2.52
C CYS A 11 18.64 -0.43 2.98
N ALA A 12 18.25 0.81 3.26
CA ALA A 12 19.11 1.79 3.92
C ALA A 12 18.97 1.67 5.45
N ALA A 13 20.07 1.35 6.12
CA ALA A 13 20.15 1.33 7.56
C ALA A 13 20.20 2.78 8.11
N VAL A 14 19.28 3.10 9.01
CA VAL A 14 19.27 4.37 9.76
C VAL A 14 20.04 4.16 11.06
N SER A 15 21.19 4.81 11.20
CA SER A 15 21.96 4.88 12.44
C SER A 15 21.36 5.95 13.37
N MET A 16 21.08 5.54 14.62
CA MET A 16 20.69 6.41 15.73
C MET A 16 21.85 7.32 16.15
N GLY A 17 21.56 8.62 16.20
CA GLY A 17 22.37 9.61 16.94
C GLY A 17 21.51 10.24 18.03
N THR A 18 21.84 9.95 19.27
CA THR A 18 21.32 10.61 20.49
C THR A 18 22.15 11.83 20.80
N ILE A 19 21.54 12.94 21.27
CA ILE A 19 22.02 14.04 22.12
C ILE A 19 20.95 15.16 21.97
N GLY A 20 20.30 15.75 22.96
CA GLY A 20 20.54 16.03 24.32
C GLY A 20 19.56 17.16 24.72
N CYS A 21 19.16 17.17 25.97
CA CYS A 21 18.21 18.09 26.60
C CYS A 21 18.52 19.57 26.46
N GLY A 22 17.44 20.39 26.43
CA GLY A 22 17.52 21.84 26.65
C GLY A 22 16.12 22.45 26.76
N ASN A 23 15.70 22.72 27.98
CA ASN A 23 14.44 23.33 28.39
C ASN A 23 14.47 24.84 28.15
N SER A 24 13.40 25.45 27.64
CA SER A 24 12.86 26.72 28.16
C SER A 24 11.69 27.27 27.32
N THR A 25 10.69 27.64 28.04
CA THR A 25 9.46 28.40 27.79
C THR A 25 9.63 29.71 27.00
N ALA A 26 8.67 30.05 26.17
CA ALA A 26 7.81 31.24 26.16
C ALA A 26 7.38 31.69 24.76
N SER A 27 6.12 31.70 24.58
CA SER A 27 5.15 32.69 24.06
C SER A 27 5.53 33.71 22.97
N ALA A 28 4.59 33.83 22.07
CA ALA A 28 4.08 35.01 21.38
C ALA A 28 4.50 35.32 19.92
N LYS A 29 3.49 35.21 19.09
CA LYS A 29 2.99 36.19 18.07
C LYS A 29 3.88 36.67 16.90
N THR A 30 3.31 36.39 15.72
CA THR A 30 2.95 37.34 14.63
C THR A 30 4.06 37.85 13.68
N THR A 31 3.69 37.72 12.42
CA THR A 31 3.84 38.61 11.27
C THR A 31 4.81 38.19 10.17
N GLN A 32 4.20 38.09 9.01
CA GLN A 32 4.75 37.98 7.65
C GLN A 32 5.90 38.97 7.39
N THR A 33 6.86 38.57 6.59
CA THR A 33 7.35 39.41 5.48
C THR A 33 8.19 38.56 4.52
N GLN A 34 7.80 38.56 3.25
CA GLN A 34 8.59 38.13 2.10
C GLN A 34 9.88 38.99 2.00
N THR A 35 10.97 38.35 1.63
CA THR A 35 12.00 39.03 0.83
C THR A 35 12.80 37.98 0.04
N ASP A 36 12.78 38.18 -1.27
CA ASP A 36 13.60 37.57 -2.28
C ASP A 36 15.09 37.68 -1.96
N LYS A 37 15.84 36.61 -2.16
CA LYS A 37 17.26 36.70 -2.49
C LYS A 37 17.65 35.61 -3.50
N LYS A 38 17.87 36.10 -4.68
CA LYS A 38 18.47 35.49 -5.84
C LYS A 38 19.97 35.29 -5.54
N GLU A 39 20.43 34.08 -5.54
CA GLU A 39 21.86 33.79 -5.69
C GLU A 39 22.05 32.83 -6.88
N ASP A 40 22.70 33.43 -7.89
CA ASP A 40 23.29 32.82 -9.04
C ASP A 40 24.43 31.88 -8.58
N SER A 41 24.35 30.60 -8.91
CA SER A 41 25.53 29.77 -9.05
C SER A 41 25.38 28.83 -10.25
N LYS A 42 26.12 29.18 -11.24
CA LYS A 42 26.46 28.49 -12.46
C LYS A 42 27.15 27.17 -12.12
N SER A 43 26.59 26.04 -12.49
CA SER A 43 27.33 24.79 -12.62
C SER A 43 26.66 23.81 -13.56
N GLU A 44 27.40 23.49 -14.60
CA GLU A 44 27.54 22.23 -15.30
C GLU A 44 26.32 21.54 -15.89
N ASN A 45 26.30 21.68 -17.19
CA ASN A 45 25.56 20.92 -18.19
C ASN A 45 25.77 19.41 -18.00
N SER A 46 24.83 18.76 -17.35
CA SER A 46 24.55 17.35 -17.56
C SER A 46 23.14 17.30 -18.16
N GLU A 47 23.04 16.88 -19.42
CA GLU A 47 21.81 16.51 -20.10
C GLU A 47 21.13 15.37 -19.32
N LYS A 48 20.46 15.73 -18.23
CA LYS A 48 19.50 14.89 -17.58
C LYS A 48 18.20 15.18 -18.29
N SER A 49 17.80 14.33 -19.25
CA SER A 49 16.45 14.33 -19.78
C SER A 49 15.53 14.34 -18.55
N SER A 50 14.87 15.47 -18.30
CA SER A 50 13.85 15.58 -17.27
C SER A 50 12.69 14.71 -17.73
N GLU A 51 12.72 13.42 -17.37
CA GLU A 51 11.56 12.56 -17.57
C GLU A 51 10.40 13.22 -16.84
N GLU A 52 9.37 13.57 -17.59
CA GLU A 52 8.17 14.20 -17.05
C GLU A 52 7.59 13.29 -15.95
N LYS A 53 7.62 13.77 -14.72
CA LYS A 53 7.07 13.06 -13.55
C LYS A 53 5.60 13.42 -13.40
N GLN A 54 4.75 12.42 -13.33
CA GLN A 54 3.34 12.56 -12.97
C GLN A 54 3.05 11.76 -11.71
N SER A 55 2.19 12.30 -10.85
CA SER A 55 1.74 11.58 -9.63
C SER A 55 0.24 11.73 -9.47
N ARG A 56 -0.38 10.71 -8.89
CA ARG A 56 -1.81 10.68 -8.58
C ARG A 56 -2.02 10.02 -7.23
N ASP A 57 -2.80 10.68 -6.39
CA ASP A 57 -3.28 10.13 -5.13
C ASP A 57 -4.65 9.50 -5.34
N ILE A 58 -4.84 8.31 -4.80
CA ILE A 58 -6.11 7.59 -4.82
C ILE A 58 -6.40 7.00 -3.44
N PHE A 59 -7.67 6.72 -3.19
CA PHE A 59 -8.11 5.88 -2.09
C PHE A 59 -8.77 4.64 -2.67
N ALA A 60 -8.16 3.48 -2.46
CA ALA A 60 -8.64 2.19 -2.93
C ALA A 60 -8.15 1.08 -1.99
N MET A 61 -8.84 -0.06 -1.96
CA MET A 61 -8.52 -1.19 -1.08
C MET A 61 -8.37 -0.77 0.40
N ASP A 62 -9.23 0.17 0.83
CA ASP A 62 -9.27 0.74 2.19
C ASP A 62 -7.95 1.41 2.62
N THR A 63 -7.19 1.95 1.67
CA THR A 63 -5.92 2.64 1.92
C THR A 63 -5.67 3.80 0.98
N TYR A 64 -4.84 4.76 1.43
CA TYR A 64 -4.33 5.84 0.57
C TYR A 64 -3.07 5.39 -0.16
N MET A 65 -3.04 5.64 -1.47
CA MET A 65 -1.92 5.31 -2.34
C MET A 65 -1.51 6.52 -3.15
N THR A 66 -0.20 6.73 -3.30
CA THR A 66 0.37 7.69 -4.25
C THR A 66 1.04 6.91 -5.38
N LEU A 67 0.48 7.00 -6.57
CA LEU A 67 1.04 6.43 -7.79
C LEU A 67 1.93 7.46 -8.47
N THR A 68 3.11 7.05 -8.93
CA THR A 68 4.05 7.91 -9.64
C THR A 68 4.56 7.22 -10.89
N ALA A 69 4.52 7.92 -12.02
CA ALA A 69 5.05 7.47 -13.28
C ALA A 69 5.96 8.55 -13.91
N TYR A 70 6.86 8.12 -14.77
CA TYR A 70 7.84 8.98 -15.44
C TYR A 70 7.78 8.77 -16.96
N GLY A 71 8.08 9.84 -17.69
CA GLY A 71 8.18 9.82 -19.14
C GLY A 71 6.89 10.24 -19.86
N LYS A 72 6.94 10.25 -21.19
CA LYS A 72 5.90 10.80 -22.06
C LYS A 72 4.51 10.19 -21.88
N ASN A 73 4.44 8.94 -21.44
CA ASN A 73 3.19 8.21 -21.24
C ASN A 73 2.77 8.14 -19.76
N ALA A 74 3.42 8.91 -18.86
CA ALA A 74 3.20 8.85 -17.42
C ALA A 74 1.71 8.99 -17.06
N LYS A 75 1.00 9.96 -17.67
CA LYS A 75 -0.43 10.16 -17.42
C LYS A 75 -1.25 8.93 -17.78
N LYS A 76 -1.03 8.38 -18.98
CA LYS A 76 -1.76 7.19 -19.44
C LYS A 76 -1.47 5.97 -18.54
N ALA A 77 -0.22 5.77 -18.18
CA ALA A 77 0.17 4.68 -17.27
C ALA A 77 -0.48 4.80 -15.88
N LEU A 78 -0.65 6.03 -15.37
CA LEU A 78 -1.37 6.26 -14.12
C LEU A 78 -2.87 6.00 -14.26
N ASP A 79 -3.49 6.41 -15.37
CA ASP A 79 -4.90 6.12 -15.63
C ASP A 79 -5.13 4.60 -15.66
N GLU A 80 -4.35 3.85 -16.45
CA GLU A 80 -4.43 2.39 -16.54
C GLU A 80 -4.15 1.69 -15.18
N ALA A 81 -3.20 2.19 -14.40
CA ALA A 81 -2.91 1.64 -13.08
C ALA A 81 -4.06 1.85 -12.08
N VAL A 82 -4.74 3.00 -12.14
CA VAL A 82 -5.92 3.27 -11.30
C VAL A 82 -7.07 2.35 -11.68
N ASP A 83 -7.32 2.18 -12.98
CA ASP A 83 -8.37 1.29 -13.47
C ASP A 83 -8.10 -0.17 -13.03
N GLU A 84 -6.87 -0.66 -13.19
CA GLU A 84 -6.47 -2.00 -12.75
C GLU A 84 -6.64 -2.20 -11.23
N ILE A 85 -6.26 -1.21 -10.40
CA ILE A 85 -6.45 -1.27 -8.95
C ILE A 85 -7.93 -1.38 -8.59
N ASN A 86 -8.78 -0.58 -9.24
CA ASN A 86 -10.22 -0.62 -9.00
C ASN A 86 -10.84 -1.95 -9.46
N ASP A 87 -10.42 -2.47 -10.61
CA ASP A 87 -10.89 -3.76 -11.12
C ASP A 87 -10.51 -4.90 -10.18
N ILE A 88 -9.28 -4.92 -9.66
CA ILE A 88 -8.84 -5.89 -8.67
C ILE A 88 -9.67 -5.74 -7.38
N GLU A 89 -9.93 -4.54 -6.91
CA GLU A 89 -10.77 -4.32 -5.72
C GLU A 89 -12.16 -4.91 -5.88
N GLN A 90 -12.80 -4.75 -7.04
CA GLN A 90 -14.10 -5.35 -7.34
C GLN A 90 -14.08 -6.88 -7.25
N LEU A 91 -12.95 -7.51 -7.56
CA LEU A 91 -12.80 -8.97 -7.52
C LEU A 91 -12.49 -9.52 -6.11
N VAL A 92 -11.70 -8.79 -5.31
CA VAL A 92 -11.11 -9.36 -4.09
C VAL A 92 -11.57 -8.70 -2.78
N SER A 93 -12.27 -7.57 -2.83
CA SER A 93 -12.72 -6.87 -1.62
C SER A 93 -13.70 -7.70 -0.80
N THR A 94 -13.41 -7.85 0.48
CA THR A 94 -14.34 -8.48 1.44
C THR A 94 -15.48 -7.55 1.86
N GLY A 95 -15.40 -6.25 1.53
CA GLY A 95 -16.45 -5.25 1.74
C GLY A 95 -17.45 -5.18 0.59
N ILE A 96 -17.19 -5.81 -0.55
CA ILE A 96 -18.07 -5.87 -1.71
C ILE A 96 -18.73 -7.24 -1.77
N ASP A 97 -20.01 -7.33 -1.49
CA ASP A 97 -20.77 -8.59 -1.42
C ASP A 97 -20.69 -9.42 -2.70
N SER A 98 -20.64 -8.77 -3.87
CA SER A 98 -20.56 -9.43 -5.18
C SER A 98 -19.16 -9.85 -5.57
N SER A 99 -18.12 -9.50 -4.82
CA SER A 99 -16.76 -9.89 -5.13
C SER A 99 -16.57 -11.40 -5.07
N GLU A 100 -15.64 -11.92 -5.86
CA GLU A 100 -15.34 -13.36 -5.90
C GLU A 100 -14.88 -13.88 -4.53
N VAL A 101 -14.06 -13.10 -3.80
CA VAL A 101 -13.59 -13.47 -2.46
C VAL A 101 -14.74 -13.46 -1.45
N SER A 102 -15.64 -12.48 -1.47
CA SER A 102 -16.83 -12.46 -0.61
C SER A 102 -17.73 -13.67 -0.88
N GLN A 103 -17.93 -14.01 -2.14
CA GLN A 103 -18.73 -15.18 -2.52
C GLN A 103 -18.09 -16.50 -2.05
N ILE A 104 -16.77 -16.65 -2.15
CA ILE A 104 -16.07 -17.82 -1.61
C ILE A 104 -16.18 -17.88 -0.10
N ASN A 105 -15.96 -16.76 0.60
CA ASN A 105 -16.09 -16.70 2.06
C ASN A 105 -17.49 -17.07 2.52
N LYS A 106 -18.53 -16.66 1.79
CA LYS A 106 -19.95 -16.96 2.11
C LYS A 106 -20.32 -18.41 1.83
N ASN A 107 -19.86 -18.97 0.71
CA ASN A 107 -20.32 -20.26 0.21
C ASN A 107 -19.34 -21.40 0.53
N GLY A 108 -18.15 -21.11 1.03
CA GLY A 108 -17.06 -22.06 1.30
C GLY A 108 -16.41 -22.64 0.05
N LYS A 109 -16.88 -22.26 -1.15
CA LYS A 109 -16.37 -22.69 -2.45
C LYS A 109 -16.89 -21.78 -3.56
N GLY A 110 -16.20 -21.75 -4.69
CA GLY A 110 -16.62 -20.98 -5.87
C GLY A 110 -15.65 -21.13 -7.02
N SER A 111 -16.07 -20.69 -8.20
CA SER A 111 -15.18 -20.45 -9.33
C SER A 111 -14.70 -19.01 -9.26
N VAL A 112 -13.47 -18.77 -9.67
CA VAL A 112 -12.85 -17.43 -9.67
C VAL A 112 -12.27 -17.13 -11.04
N SER A 113 -12.09 -15.86 -11.34
CA SER A 113 -11.38 -15.37 -12.51
C SER A 113 -9.89 -15.78 -12.45
N GLU A 114 -9.21 -15.63 -13.58
CA GLU A 114 -7.76 -15.87 -13.68
C GLU A 114 -6.99 -14.96 -12.72
N THR A 115 -7.40 -13.69 -12.59
CA THR A 115 -6.79 -12.70 -11.69
C THR A 115 -6.87 -13.14 -10.24
N THR A 116 -8.06 -13.46 -9.74
CA THR A 116 -8.24 -13.93 -8.36
C THR A 116 -7.52 -15.27 -8.13
N GLY A 117 -7.58 -16.19 -9.08
CA GLY A 117 -6.86 -17.46 -9.03
C GLY A 117 -5.34 -17.28 -8.96
N TYR A 118 -4.79 -16.35 -9.72
CA TYR A 118 -3.38 -15.97 -9.64
C TYR A 118 -3.00 -15.42 -8.25
N LEU A 119 -3.81 -14.50 -7.71
CA LEU A 119 -3.57 -13.93 -6.39
C LEU A 119 -3.61 -14.96 -5.27
N ILE A 120 -4.57 -15.89 -5.30
CA ILE A 120 -4.66 -16.99 -4.33
C ILE A 120 -3.43 -17.89 -4.43
N LYS A 121 -3.04 -18.28 -5.64
CA LYS A 121 -1.84 -19.12 -5.87
C LYS A 121 -0.59 -18.41 -5.36
N ARG A 122 -0.43 -17.13 -5.69
CA ARG A 122 0.72 -16.34 -5.25
C ARG A 122 0.77 -16.18 -3.73
N SER A 123 -0.39 -15.96 -3.11
CA SER A 123 -0.51 -15.90 -1.65
C SER A 123 -0.09 -17.21 -0.98
N LYS A 124 -0.45 -18.34 -1.56
CA LYS A 124 -0.01 -19.66 -1.07
C LYS A 124 1.50 -19.84 -1.19
N GLU A 125 2.13 -19.42 -2.29
CA GLU A 125 3.59 -19.46 -2.44
C GLU A 125 4.28 -18.59 -1.36
N ILE A 126 3.71 -17.44 -1.02
CA ILE A 126 4.23 -16.55 0.04
C ILE A 126 4.02 -17.20 1.42
N TYR A 127 2.87 -17.80 1.68
CA TYR A 127 2.62 -18.58 2.89
C TYR A 127 3.70 -19.66 3.09
N ASP A 128 3.95 -20.47 2.07
CA ASP A 128 4.94 -21.54 2.11
C ASP A 128 6.37 -20.99 2.34
N SER A 129 6.74 -19.89 1.67
CA SER A 129 8.07 -19.28 1.79
C SER A 129 8.33 -18.56 3.11
N THR A 130 7.26 -18.14 3.80
CA THR A 130 7.32 -17.45 5.10
C THR A 130 7.02 -18.37 6.28
N ASN A 131 6.93 -19.68 6.07
CA ASN A 131 6.53 -20.66 7.09
C ASN A 131 5.21 -20.29 7.81
N GLY A 132 4.22 -19.81 7.04
CA GLY A 132 2.89 -19.46 7.54
C GLY A 132 2.80 -18.12 8.26
N VAL A 133 3.83 -17.26 8.20
CA VAL A 133 3.75 -15.91 8.77
C VAL A 133 2.80 -15.03 7.97
N PHE A 134 2.79 -15.17 6.65
CA PHE A 134 1.78 -14.57 5.78
C PHE A 134 0.67 -15.59 5.52
N ASP A 135 -0.58 -15.24 5.86
CA ASP A 135 -1.74 -16.12 5.70
C ASP A 135 -2.97 -15.31 5.30
N ILE A 136 -3.54 -15.59 4.12
CA ILE A 136 -4.75 -14.91 3.62
C ILE A 136 -6.04 -15.49 4.22
N THR A 137 -6.00 -16.57 4.98
CA THR A 137 -7.19 -17.20 5.58
C THR A 137 -7.62 -16.51 6.89
N ILE A 138 -7.05 -15.37 7.24
CA ILE A 138 -7.29 -14.65 8.50
C ILE A 138 -8.65 -13.93 8.56
N TYR A 139 -9.45 -13.92 7.51
CA TYR A 139 -10.70 -13.14 7.48
C TYR A 139 -11.65 -13.42 8.65
N PRO A 140 -11.90 -14.66 9.10
CA PRO A 140 -12.70 -14.95 10.29
C PRO A 140 -12.12 -14.33 11.57
N ILE A 141 -10.81 -14.22 11.66
CA ILE A 141 -10.12 -13.55 12.77
C ILE A 141 -10.36 -12.05 12.70
N MET A 142 -10.25 -11.43 11.52
CA MET A 142 -10.53 -10.01 11.32
C MET A 142 -11.98 -9.66 11.68
N GLN A 143 -12.94 -10.52 11.29
CA GLN A 143 -14.34 -10.38 11.71
C GLN A 143 -14.50 -10.45 13.23
N ALA A 144 -13.81 -11.38 13.89
CA ALA A 144 -13.85 -11.50 15.35
C ALA A 144 -13.31 -10.25 16.05
N TRP A 145 -12.34 -9.55 15.48
CA TRP A 145 -11.83 -8.28 15.97
C TRP A 145 -12.74 -7.09 15.64
N GLY A 146 -13.71 -7.26 14.71
CA GLY A 146 -14.65 -6.24 14.30
C GLY A 146 -14.12 -5.27 13.22
N PHE A 147 -12.99 -5.59 12.57
CA PHE A 147 -12.43 -4.73 11.52
C PHE A 147 -13.39 -4.45 10.36
N PRO A 148 -14.11 -5.44 9.79
CA PRO A 148 -15.01 -5.17 8.67
C PRO A 148 -16.26 -4.35 9.02
N THR A 149 -16.57 -4.21 10.31
CA THR A 149 -17.81 -3.55 10.80
C THR A 149 -17.51 -2.33 11.67
N GLU A 150 -16.26 -2.01 11.88
CA GLU A 150 -15.78 -0.96 12.80
C GLU A 150 -16.20 -1.15 14.27
N ASN A 151 -16.85 -2.29 14.60
CA ASN A 151 -17.19 -2.70 15.96
C ASN A 151 -16.02 -3.38 16.64
N TYR A 152 -14.97 -2.61 16.90
CA TYR A 152 -13.72 -3.12 17.44
C TYR A 152 -13.89 -3.74 18.83
N ARG A 153 -13.35 -4.95 19.00
CA ARG A 153 -13.27 -5.67 20.27
C ARG A 153 -12.02 -6.54 20.36
N VAL A 154 -11.68 -6.97 21.53
CA VAL A 154 -10.60 -7.95 21.74
C VAL A 154 -11.22 -9.34 21.90
N PRO A 155 -11.08 -10.25 20.91
CA PRO A 155 -11.62 -11.61 21.01
C PRO A 155 -10.85 -12.43 22.03
N GLY A 156 -11.55 -13.35 22.70
CA GLY A 156 -10.93 -14.24 23.68
C GLY A 156 -10.01 -15.30 23.04
N LYS A 157 -8.98 -15.74 23.75
CA LYS A 157 -8.03 -16.77 23.27
C LYS A 157 -8.69 -18.05 22.77
N LYS A 158 -9.78 -18.49 23.42
CA LYS A 158 -10.54 -19.68 23.04
C LYS A 158 -11.28 -19.48 21.71
N GLU A 159 -11.80 -18.28 21.49
CA GLU A 159 -12.46 -17.89 20.24
C GLU A 159 -11.46 -17.88 19.09
N LEU A 160 -10.35 -17.18 19.25
CA LEU A 160 -9.29 -17.12 18.23
C LEU A 160 -8.75 -18.52 17.85
N LYS A 161 -8.61 -19.43 18.85
CA LYS A 161 -8.15 -20.79 18.59
C LYS A 161 -9.10 -21.58 17.69
N LYS A 162 -10.42 -21.31 17.75
CA LYS A 162 -11.42 -21.97 16.92
C LYS A 162 -11.46 -21.45 15.48
N LEU A 163 -10.98 -20.23 15.26
CA LEU A 163 -11.00 -19.54 13.96
C LEU A 163 -9.73 -19.77 13.13
N ARG A 164 -8.75 -20.47 13.71
CA ARG A 164 -7.56 -20.90 12.97
C ARG A 164 -7.90 -22.07 12.07
N VAL A 165 -7.56 -21.95 10.79
CA VAL A 165 -7.63 -23.02 9.79
C VAL A 165 -6.41 -23.91 9.89
#